data_b1e487642f4a9bda36e61596d4b265fd
#
_entry.id   b1e487642f4a9bda36e61596d4b265fd
#
_cell.length_a   1.000
_cell.length_b   1.000
_cell.length_c   1.000
_cell.angle_alpha   90.00
_cell.angle_beta   90.00
_cell.angle_gamma   90.00
#
_symmetry.space_group_name_H-M   'P 1'
#
loop_
_entity.id
_entity.type
_entity.pdbx_description
1 polymer ?
#
loop_
_entity_poly.entity_id
_entity_poly.type
_entity_poly.pdbx_seq_one_letter_code
_entity_poly.pdbx_strand_id
1 'polypeptide(L)'
;ARGLAFRRSFLIGMVYDNPTAQYIVNMQYGALDALRDSGFELVVHPCDSRSPGYIDGVRRFVQQQKLHGVMLVPRASEDQALADMLAEIGCRYSRIASVSMDEPSRMVVTHDRDGAAEAAEYLLSLGHTDIALITGPSAYRSSIERTDGFVQALAKRGLEIPKSRIIEAGYTFESGVVAAEKLLSGKNRPTAIFTGNDEMAAGVYKVAMRAGINIPRQLSVVGFDDSPLASRLWPSLTSVRRNTRDTGRTAAAMLIQPEGTPMLAAASIRPHLVIRDSSQPPE
;
A
#
# COMPACT_ATOMS: atom_id res chain seq x y z
N ALA A 1 -11.21 -10.11 -46.28
CA ALA A 1 -10.28 -9.19 -45.61
C ALA A 1 -10.68 -8.78 -44.19
N ARG A 2 -11.65 -9.45 -43.53
CA ARG A 2 -12.06 -9.16 -42.13
C ARG A 2 -11.42 -10.08 -41.06
N GLY A 3 -10.52 -10.99 -41.43
CA GLY A 3 -9.98 -12.05 -40.54
C GLY A 3 -8.72 -11.72 -39.80
N LEU A 4 -8.15 -10.51 -39.89
CA LEU A 4 -6.84 -10.17 -39.28
C LEU A 4 -6.91 -9.17 -38.12
N ALA A 5 -8.08 -8.66 -37.76
CA ALA A 5 -8.24 -7.61 -36.75
C ALA A 5 -8.44 -8.10 -35.31
N PHE A 6 -8.61 -9.39 -35.04
CA PHE A 6 -8.84 -9.94 -33.69
C PHE A 6 -7.62 -10.72 -33.20
N ARG A 7 -6.50 -10.03 -32.91
CA ARG A 7 -5.32 -10.65 -32.29
C ARG A 7 -5.08 -10.26 -30.81
N ARG A 8 -5.94 -9.46 -30.22
CA ARG A 8 -5.88 -9.17 -28.78
C ARG A 8 -6.87 -10.08 -28.05
N SER A 9 -6.44 -10.72 -26.97
CA SER A 9 -7.34 -11.47 -26.10
C SER A 9 -8.14 -10.48 -25.24
N PHE A 10 -9.27 -10.94 -24.67
CA PHE A 10 -10.03 -10.19 -23.67
C PHE A 10 -9.45 -10.42 -22.27
N LEU A 11 -8.11 -10.38 -22.13
CA LEU A 11 -7.41 -10.63 -20.86
C LEU A 11 -6.70 -9.36 -20.39
N ILE A 12 -6.92 -9.02 -19.12
CA ILE A 12 -6.17 -8.01 -18.40
C ILE A 12 -5.21 -8.71 -17.44
N GLY A 13 -3.91 -8.42 -17.55
CA GLY A 13 -2.90 -8.92 -16.64
C GLY A 13 -2.82 -8.07 -15.37
N MET A 14 -2.61 -8.69 -14.21
CA MET A 14 -2.19 -8.01 -12.99
C MET A 14 -0.81 -8.51 -12.57
N VAL A 15 0.20 -7.65 -12.69
CA VAL A 15 1.59 -7.94 -12.31
C VAL A 15 1.88 -7.30 -10.95
N TYR A 16 2.37 -8.10 -10.00
CA TYR A 16 2.62 -7.65 -8.65
C TYR A 16 3.84 -8.31 -8.01
N ASP A 17 4.50 -7.55 -7.13
CA ASP A 17 5.54 -7.98 -6.21
C ASP A 17 5.20 -7.38 -4.83
N ASN A 18 4.39 -8.10 -4.04
CA ASN A 18 3.90 -7.60 -2.75
C ASN A 18 3.70 -8.74 -1.76
N PRO A 19 4.27 -8.67 -0.54
CA PRO A 19 4.17 -9.71 0.47
C PRO A 19 2.80 -9.77 1.16
N THR A 20 1.97 -8.72 1.06
CA THR A 20 0.70 -8.63 1.79
C THR A 20 -0.45 -9.24 0.98
N ALA A 21 -0.80 -10.49 1.28
CA ALA A 21 -1.84 -11.24 0.56
C ALA A 21 -3.19 -10.49 0.53
N GLN A 22 -3.63 -9.91 1.66
CA GLN A 22 -4.91 -9.20 1.73
C GLN A 22 -4.95 -7.97 0.80
N TYR A 23 -3.82 -7.25 0.66
CA TYR A 23 -3.70 -6.15 -0.28
C TYR A 23 -3.94 -6.61 -1.72
N ILE A 24 -3.31 -7.72 -2.12
CA ILE A 24 -3.45 -8.30 -3.47
C ILE A 24 -4.88 -8.79 -3.71
N VAL A 25 -5.50 -9.46 -2.74
CA VAL A 25 -6.90 -9.93 -2.84
C VAL A 25 -7.86 -8.75 -3.02
N ASN A 26 -7.71 -7.67 -2.26
CA ASN A 26 -8.55 -6.47 -2.40
C ASN A 26 -8.36 -5.80 -3.76
N MET A 27 -7.12 -5.78 -4.28
CA MET A 27 -6.79 -5.24 -5.60
C MET A 27 -7.48 -6.07 -6.70
N GLN A 28 -7.43 -7.42 -6.59
CA GLN A 28 -8.11 -8.33 -7.51
C GLN A 28 -9.63 -8.13 -7.49
N TYR A 29 -10.25 -8.04 -6.31
CA TYR A 29 -11.68 -7.77 -6.21
C TYR A 29 -12.06 -6.45 -6.90
N GLY A 30 -11.26 -5.41 -6.71
CA GLY A 30 -11.48 -4.14 -7.41
C GLY A 30 -11.38 -4.28 -8.92
N ALA A 31 -10.35 -4.96 -9.41
CA ALA A 31 -10.21 -5.23 -10.84
C ALA A 31 -11.41 -6.02 -11.40
N LEU A 32 -11.82 -7.10 -10.71
CA LEU A 32 -12.97 -7.91 -11.11
C LEU A 32 -14.29 -7.11 -11.11
N ASP A 33 -14.46 -6.15 -10.17
CA ASP A 33 -15.63 -5.25 -10.20
C ASP A 33 -15.67 -4.39 -11.47
N ALA A 34 -14.52 -3.90 -11.95
CA ALA A 34 -14.44 -3.13 -13.18
C ALA A 34 -14.65 -3.98 -14.44
N LEU A 35 -14.23 -5.24 -14.39
CA LEU A 35 -14.30 -6.16 -15.53
C LEU A 35 -15.66 -6.87 -15.64
N ARG A 36 -16.53 -6.77 -14.62
CA ARG A 36 -17.85 -7.38 -14.64
C ARG A 36 -18.64 -6.90 -15.86
N ASP A 37 -19.23 -7.84 -16.58
CA ASP A 37 -20.06 -7.61 -17.78
C ASP A 37 -19.32 -6.91 -18.95
N SER A 38 -18.00 -6.73 -18.84
CA SER A 38 -17.17 -6.11 -19.89
C SER A 38 -16.70 -7.08 -20.98
N GLY A 39 -16.81 -8.39 -20.72
CA GLY A 39 -16.22 -9.43 -21.56
C GLY A 39 -14.72 -9.64 -21.35
N PHE A 40 -14.08 -8.89 -20.43
CA PHE A 40 -12.68 -9.07 -20.07
C PHE A 40 -12.54 -9.96 -18.83
N GLU A 41 -11.44 -10.73 -18.78
CA GLU A 41 -11.07 -11.57 -17.65
C GLU A 41 -9.75 -11.12 -17.04
N LEU A 42 -9.57 -11.37 -15.73
CA LEU A 42 -8.35 -11.05 -15.01
C LEU A 42 -7.42 -12.27 -14.95
N VAL A 43 -6.17 -12.10 -15.35
CA VAL A 43 -5.09 -13.08 -15.14
C VAL A 43 -4.00 -12.44 -14.27
N VAL A 44 -3.48 -13.20 -13.31
CA VAL A 44 -2.52 -12.68 -12.32
C VAL A 44 -1.12 -13.26 -12.56
N HIS A 45 -0.10 -12.44 -12.35
CA HIS A 45 1.30 -12.80 -12.52
C HIS A 45 2.13 -12.27 -11.34
N PRO A 46 2.37 -13.09 -10.32
CA PRO A 46 3.31 -12.74 -9.26
C PRO A 46 4.73 -12.71 -9.84
N CYS A 47 5.53 -11.73 -9.44
CA CYS A 47 6.93 -11.62 -9.81
C CYS A 47 7.78 -11.26 -8.58
N ASP A 48 9.09 -11.46 -8.68
CA ASP A 48 10.08 -10.90 -7.76
C ASP A 48 10.90 -9.88 -8.54
N SER A 49 10.62 -8.60 -8.33
CA SER A 49 11.30 -7.49 -9.04
C SER A 49 12.79 -7.38 -8.74
N ARG A 50 13.32 -8.15 -7.79
CA ARG A 50 14.76 -8.24 -7.48
C ARG A 50 15.45 -9.35 -8.27
N SER A 51 14.67 -10.28 -8.84
CA SER A 51 15.24 -11.41 -9.56
C SER A 51 15.75 -10.97 -10.95
N PRO A 52 16.94 -11.40 -11.36
CA PRO A 52 17.43 -11.17 -12.72
C PRO A 52 16.42 -11.72 -13.75
N GLY A 53 16.13 -10.94 -14.80
CA GLY A 53 15.27 -11.38 -15.89
C GLY A 53 13.76 -11.37 -15.58
N TYR A 54 13.31 -10.78 -14.47
CA TYR A 54 11.88 -10.70 -14.19
C TYR A 54 11.10 -9.90 -15.26
N ILE A 55 11.70 -8.85 -15.83
CA ILE A 55 11.12 -8.07 -16.94
C ILE A 55 10.89 -8.96 -18.16
N ASP A 56 11.84 -9.84 -18.50
CA ASP A 56 11.64 -10.81 -19.57
C ASP A 56 10.56 -11.85 -19.24
N GLY A 57 10.42 -12.18 -17.97
CA GLY A 57 9.31 -13.02 -17.48
C GLY A 57 7.96 -12.36 -17.73
N VAL A 58 7.82 -11.09 -17.39
CA VAL A 58 6.60 -10.30 -17.66
C VAL A 58 6.38 -10.11 -19.16
N ARG A 59 7.44 -9.85 -19.96
CA ARG A 59 7.34 -9.78 -21.43
C ARG A 59 6.76 -11.07 -22.01
N ARG A 60 7.29 -12.23 -21.60
CA ARG A 60 6.78 -13.54 -22.05
C ARG A 60 5.31 -13.75 -21.63
N PHE A 61 4.96 -13.41 -20.40
CA PHE A 61 3.58 -13.50 -19.91
C PHE A 61 2.62 -12.68 -20.80
N VAL A 62 2.95 -11.40 -21.05
CA VAL A 62 2.14 -10.50 -21.89
C VAL A 62 1.97 -11.06 -23.30
N GLN A 63 3.06 -11.51 -23.92
CA GLN A 63 3.06 -11.98 -25.33
C GLN A 63 2.36 -13.34 -25.49
N GLN A 64 2.62 -14.30 -24.57
CA GLN A 64 2.00 -15.63 -24.63
C GLN A 64 0.49 -15.60 -24.40
N GLN A 65 0.03 -14.78 -23.42
CA GLN A 65 -1.37 -14.60 -23.13
C GLN A 65 -2.05 -13.59 -24.10
N LYS A 66 -1.29 -12.88 -24.92
CA LYS A 66 -1.77 -11.82 -25.85
C LYS A 66 -2.59 -10.76 -25.12
N LEU A 67 -2.14 -10.32 -23.95
CA LEU A 67 -2.91 -9.46 -23.06
C LEU A 67 -3.36 -8.17 -23.76
N HIS A 68 -4.59 -7.74 -23.49
CA HIS A 68 -5.12 -6.46 -23.91
C HIS A 68 -4.41 -5.31 -23.19
N GLY A 69 -4.11 -5.49 -21.90
CA GLY A 69 -3.41 -4.53 -21.09
C GLY A 69 -2.93 -5.14 -19.75
N VAL A 70 -2.10 -4.39 -19.02
CA VAL A 70 -1.51 -4.84 -17.77
C VAL A 70 -1.70 -3.79 -16.68
N MET A 71 -2.23 -4.21 -15.55
CA MET A 71 -2.28 -3.44 -14.33
C MET A 71 -1.00 -3.74 -13.52
N LEU A 72 -0.17 -2.73 -13.31
CA LEU A 72 1.04 -2.80 -12.51
C LEU A 72 0.75 -2.39 -11.06
N VAL A 73 1.03 -3.28 -10.12
CA VAL A 73 0.81 -3.08 -8.69
C VAL A 73 2.16 -2.89 -7.99
N PRO A 74 2.27 -2.05 -6.94
CA PRO A 74 3.52 -1.91 -6.18
C PRO A 74 4.04 -3.27 -5.69
N ARG A 75 5.29 -3.56 -5.78
CA ARG A 75 6.46 -2.78 -6.18
C ARG A 75 6.71 -2.74 -7.70
N ALA A 76 6.21 -3.71 -8.47
CA ALA A 76 6.43 -3.79 -9.92
C ALA A 76 6.03 -2.50 -10.67
N SER A 77 4.99 -1.79 -10.20
CA SER A 77 4.58 -0.51 -10.80
C SER A 77 5.62 0.62 -10.67
N GLU A 78 6.56 0.49 -9.75
CA GLU A 78 7.58 1.51 -9.47
C GLU A 78 8.81 1.37 -10.38
N ASP A 79 8.92 0.27 -11.13
CA ASP A 79 10.02 0.01 -12.05
C ASP A 79 9.78 0.69 -13.40
N GLN A 80 10.62 1.66 -13.74
CA GLN A 80 10.54 2.38 -15.01
C GLN A 80 10.89 1.48 -16.20
N ALA A 81 11.88 0.60 -16.05
CA ALA A 81 12.30 -0.29 -17.14
C ALA A 81 11.17 -1.29 -17.51
N LEU A 82 10.37 -1.71 -16.54
CA LEU A 82 9.16 -2.53 -16.80
C LEU A 82 8.11 -1.74 -17.59
N ALA A 83 7.86 -0.48 -17.22
CA ALA A 83 6.92 0.38 -17.93
C ALA A 83 7.38 0.67 -19.36
N ASP A 84 8.68 0.96 -19.54
CA ASP A 84 9.30 1.21 -20.86
C ASP A 84 9.19 -0.03 -21.76
N MET A 85 9.43 -1.22 -21.21
CA MET A 85 9.28 -2.49 -21.92
C MET A 85 7.83 -2.70 -22.40
N LEU A 86 6.83 -2.41 -21.56
CA LEU A 86 5.43 -2.53 -21.95
C LEU A 86 5.06 -1.54 -23.06
N ALA A 87 5.57 -0.31 -22.98
CA ALA A 87 5.38 0.70 -24.02
C ALA A 87 6.04 0.26 -25.34
N GLU A 88 7.27 -0.26 -25.31
CA GLU A 88 8.03 -0.77 -26.46
C GLU A 88 7.27 -1.87 -27.21
N ILE A 89 6.65 -2.82 -26.49
CA ILE A 89 5.87 -3.90 -27.13
C ILE A 89 4.43 -3.51 -27.45
N GLY A 90 4.07 -2.23 -27.27
CA GLY A 90 2.71 -1.71 -27.56
C GLY A 90 1.63 -2.28 -26.63
N CYS A 91 1.97 -2.73 -25.43
CA CYS A 91 1.00 -3.19 -24.45
C CYS A 91 0.48 -2.01 -23.62
N ARG A 92 -0.84 -1.84 -23.56
CA ARG A 92 -1.47 -0.86 -22.66
C ARG A 92 -1.15 -1.23 -21.21
N TYR A 93 -0.92 -0.23 -20.37
CA TYR A 93 -0.73 -0.48 -18.95
C TYR A 93 -1.28 0.66 -18.08
N SER A 94 -1.62 0.33 -16.84
CA SER A 94 -1.89 1.28 -15.76
C SER A 94 -0.92 1.02 -14.60
N ARG A 95 -0.48 2.09 -13.93
CA ARG A 95 0.45 2.05 -12.79
C ARG A 95 -0.24 2.55 -11.54
N ILE A 96 -0.10 1.81 -10.45
CA ILE A 96 -0.56 2.21 -9.12
C ILE A 96 0.65 2.58 -8.29
N ALA A 97 0.73 3.82 -7.83
CA ALA A 97 1.84 4.28 -6.99
C ALA A 97 1.39 5.38 -6.02
N SER A 98 2.18 5.61 -4.97
CA SER A 98 1.93 6.67 -3.98
C SER A 98 2.21 8.08 -4.49
N VAL A 99 2.96 8.19 -5.60
CA VAL A 99 3.27 9.45 -6.28
C VAL A 99 3.07 9.29 -7.79
N SER A 100 2.94 10.42 -8.50
CA SER A 100 2.90 10.40 -9.96
C SER A 100 4.27 10.03 -10.53
N MET A 101 4.31 9.06 -11.44
CA MET A 101 5.53 8.52 -12.05
C MET A 101 5.42 8.36 -13.57
N ASP A 102 4.26 8.65 -14.15
CA ASP A 102 3.96 8.48 -15.56
C ASP A 102 2.90 9.51 -15.99
N GLU A 103 2.46 9.45 -17.24
CA GLU A 103 1.36 10.28 -17.73
C GLU A 103 0.07 10.04 -16.92
N PRO A 104 -0.72 11.09 -16.68
CA PRO A 104 -1.97 10.98 -15.93
C PRO A 104 -2.91 9.87 -16.40
N SER A 105 -2.93 9.61 -17.71
CA SER A 105 -3.76 8.59 -18.35
C SER A 105 -3.38 7.15 -17.98
N ARG A 106 -2.24 6.95 -17.33
CA ARG A 106 -1.72 5.64 -16.92
C ARG A 106 -1.58 5.50 -15.41
N MET A 107 -1.94 6.54 -14.64
CA MET A 107 -1.65 6.60 -13.20
C MET A 107 -2.90 6.53 -12.32
N VAL A 108 -2.80 5.71 -11.28
CA VAL A 108 -3.65 5.78 -10.10
C VAL A 108 -2.76 6.15 -8.91
N VAL A 109 -2.94 7.35 -8.36
CA VAL A 109 -2.13 7.87 -7.25
C VAL A 109 -2.84 7.63 -5.93
N THR A 110 -2.16 7.02 -4.95
CA THR A 110 -2.74 6.57 -3.67
C THR A 110 -2.47 7.50 -2.49
N HIS A 111 -1.66 8.55 -2.65
CA HIS A 111 -1.41 9.60 -1.64
C HIS A 111 -1.04 9.08 -0.24
N ASP A 112 -0.19 8.07 -0.16
CA ASP A 112 0.21 7.44 1.11
C ASP A 112 0.81 8.44 2.12
N ARG A 113 1.48 9.50 1.63
CA ARG A 113 2.01 10.61 2.43
C ARG A 113 0.93 11.34 3.22
N ASP A 114 -0.19 11.65 2.55
CA ASP A 114 -1.29 12.39 3.18
C ASP A 114 -1.94 11.56 4.30
N GLY A 115 -2.16 10.26 4.07
CA GLY A 115 -2.73 9.37 5.09
C GLY A 115 -1.82 9.19 6.30
N ALA A 116 -0.52 9.10 6.10
CA ALA A 116 0.43 9.03 7.21
C ALA A 116 0.53 10.35 7.98
N ALA A 117 0.45 11.48 7.29
CA ALA A 117 0.37 12.79 7.93
C ALA A 117 -0.89 12.94 8.79
N GLU A 118 -2.05 12.46 8.32
CA GLU A 118 -3.30 12.45 9.10
C GLU A 118 -3.16 11.61 10.38
N ALA A 119 -2.51 10.46 10.32
CA ALA A 119 -2.22 9.64 11.51
C ALA A 119 -1.32 10.36 12.51
N ALA A 120 -0.30 11.10 12.03
CA ALA A 120 0.58 11.89 12.88
C ALA A 120 -0.18 13.02 13.57
N GLU A 121 -0.97 13.79 12.82
CA GLU A 121 -1.77 14.89 13.36
C GLU A 121 -2.80 14.39 14.39
N TYR A 122 -3.38 13.22 14.15
CA TYR A 122 -4.28 12.57 15.11
C TYR A 122 -3.57 12.24 16.43
N LEU A 123 -2.41 11.58 16.40
CA LEU A 123 -1.66 11.28 17.62
C LEU A 123 -1.23 12.54 18.38
N LEU A 124 -0.84 13.58 17.67
CA LEU A 124 -0.55 14.90 18.27
C LEU A 124 -1.79 15.52 18.91
N SER A 125 -2.96 15.40 18.27
CA SER A 125 -4.22 15.92 18.82
C SER A 125 -4.64 15.24 20.13
N LEU A 126 -4.21 13.98 20.35
CA LEU A 126 -4.36 13.25 21.59
C LEU A 126 -3.33 13.66 22.66
N GLY A 127 -2.30 14.44 22.31
CA GLY A 127 -1.26 14.91 23.23
C GLY A 127 -0.02 14.00 23.33
N HIS A 128 0.13 13.03 22.41
CA HIS A 128 1.34 12.20 22.38
C HIS A 128 2.57 13.00 21.92
N THR A 129 3.65 12.90 22.67
CA THR A 129 4.97 13.51 22.38
C THR A 129 6.09 12.48 22.28
N ASP A 130 5.99 11.34 22.96
CA ASP A 130 6.92 10.20 22.83
C ASP A 130 6.30 9.14 21.90
N ILE A 131 6.57 9.30 20.61
CA ILE A 131 5.98 8.51 19.53
C ILE A 131 7.08 7.69 18.85
N ALA A 132 6.79 6.43 18.53
CA ALA A 132 7.66 5.59 17.69
C ALA A 132 6.98 5.25 16.35
N LEU A 133 7.80 4.91 15.38
CA LEU A 133 7.41 4.55 14.03
C LEU A 133 8.00 3.20 13.63
N ILE A 134 7.17 2.26 13.23
CA ILE A 134 7.60 1.01 12.57
C ILE A 134 7.30 1.16 11.07
N THR A 135 8.35 1.39 10.27
CA THR A 135 8.23 1.59 8.83
C THR A 135 8.18 0.26 8.08
N GLY A 136 7.68 0.28 6.85
CA GLY A 136 7.93 -0.82 5.91
C GLY A 136 9.33 -0.74 5.29
N PRO A 137 9.69 -1.69 4.40
CA PRO A 137 10.99 -1.70 3.76
C PRO A 137 11.21 -0.44 2.90
N SER A 138 12.39 0.17 3.02
CA SER A 138 12.78 1.37 2.26
C SER A 138 12.82 1.17 0.74
N ALA A 139 12.82 -0.09 0.28
CA ALA A 139 12.69 -0.43 -1.13
C ALA A 139 11.32 -0.14 -1.76
N TYR A 140 10.28 0.13 -0.96
CA TYR A 140 8.94 0.50 -1.43
C TYR A 140 8.75 2.01 -1.36
N ARG A 141 8.36 2.63 -2.45
CA ARG A 141 8.06 4.06 -2.49
C ARG A 141 6.98 4.44 -1.48
N SER A 142 5.94 3.62 -1.35
CA SER A 142 4.88 3.83 -0.36
C SER A 142 5.40 3.85 1.08
N SER A 143 6.43 3.06 1.41
CA SER A 143 7.07 3.10 2.73
C SER A 143 7.78 4.43 2.98
N ILE A 144 8.51 4.92 1.97
CA ILE A 144 9.16 6.24 2.04
C ILE A 144 8.11 7.34 2.22
N GLU A 145 7.05 7.33 1.38
CA GLU A 145 6.00 8.35 1.44
C GLU A 145 5.26 8.36 2.79
N ARG A 146 4.96 7.19 3.36
CA ARG A 146 4.35 7.08 4.70
C ARG A 146 5.28 7.61 5.78
N THR A 147 6.56 7.22 5.74
CA THR A 147 7.56 7.68 6.70
C THR A 147 7.72 9.19 6.64
N ASP A 148 7.92 9.73 5.44
CA ASP A 148 8.09 11.18 5.24
C ASP A 148 6.84 11.97 5.63
N GLY A 149 5.65 11.47 5.28
CA GLY A 149 4.38 12.11 5.63
C GLY A 149 4.21 12.22 7.13
N PHE A 150 4.45 11.11 7.83
CA PHE A 150 4.35 11.03 9.28
C PHE A 150 5.38 11.95 9.99
N VAL A 151 6.66 11.80 9.64
CA VAL A 151 7.75 12.57 10.27
C VAL A 151 7.62 14.07 10.00
N GLN A 152 7.28 14.47 8.76
CA GLN A 152 7.11 15.87 8.41
C GLN A 152 5.89 16.52 9.11
N ALA A 153 4.80 15.77 9.29
CA ALA A 153 3.63 16.27 10.02
C ALA A 153 3.96 16.54 11.49
N LEU A 154 4.73 15.64 12.13
CA LEU A 154 5.21 15.86 13.50
C LEU A 154 6.18 17.06 13.59
N ALA A 155 7.14 17.15 12.67
CA ALA A 155 8.11 18.23 12.63
C ALA A 155 7.47 19.61 12.46
N LYS A 156 6.40 19.73 11.67
CA LYS A 156 5.60 20.99 11.53
C LYS A 156 5.00 21.47 12.86
N ARG A 157 4.83 20.56 13.82
CA ARG A 157 4.34 20.86 15.17
C ARG A 157 5.47 20.93 16.21
N GLY A 158 6.74 20.94 15.75
CA GLY A 158 7.91 21.06 16.61
C GLY A 158 8.31 19.75 17.31
N LEU A 159 7.77 18.59 16.87
CA LEU A 159 8.12 17.29 17.41
C LEU A 159 9.03 16.53 16.44
N GLU A 160 10.25 16.20 16.90
CA GLU A 160 11.20 15.37 16.15
C GLU A 160 11.23 13.95 16.73
N ILE A 161 11.12 12.95 15.88
CA ILE A 161 11.27 11.54 16.29
C ILE A 161 12.75 11.17 16.27
N PRO A 162 13.33 10.72 17.40
CA PRO A 162 14.69 10.22 17.43
C PRO A 162 14.86 9.01 16.53
N LYS A 163 16.00 8.86 15.86
CA LYS A 163 16.30 7.70 15.00
C LYS A 163 16.11 6.36 15.71
N SER A 164 16.36 6.29 17.01
CA SER A 164 16.14 5.10 17.83
C SER A 164 14.66 4.70 17.98
N ARG A 165 13.72 5.60 17.67
CA ARG A 165 12.27 5.39 17.65
C ARG A 165 11.72 5.02 16.26
N ILE A 166 12.56 4.97 15.24
CA ILE A 166 12.17 4.60 13.87
C ILE A 166 12.81 3.25 13.56
N ILE A 167 11.98 2.21 13.40
CA ILE A 167 12.44 0.85 13.12
C ILE A 167 11.90 0.40 11.77
N GLU A 168 12.80 0.05 10.84
CA GLU A 168 12.40 -0.58 9.56
C GLU A 168 12.01 -2.04 9.79
N ALA A 169 10.89 -2.46 9.19
CA ALA A 169 10.34 -3.81 9.25
C ALA A 169 9.86 -4.27 7.85
N GLY A 170 9.36 -5.50 7.74
CA GLY A 170 9.12 -6.19 6.46
C GLY A 170 7.66 -6.26 6.02
N TYR A 171 6.75 -5.46 6.56
CA TYR A 171 5.29 -5.54 6.32
C TYR A 171 4.62 -6.84 6.78
N THR A 172 5.33 -7.70 7.53
CA THR A 172 4.79 -8.94 8.08
C THR A 172 4.56 -8.82 9.59
N PHE A 173 3.67 -9.67 10.10
CA PHE A 173 3.41 -9.78 11.54
C PHE A 173 4.69 -10.06 12.34
N GLU A 174 5.55 -11.01 11.87
CA GLU A 174 6.79 -11.39 12.53
C GLU A 174 7.78 -10.22 12.62
N SER A 175 7.90 -9.45 11.53
CA SER A 175 8.77 -8.27 11.52
C SER A 175 8.25 -7.17 12.45
N GLY A 176 6.93 -7.04 12.57
CA GLY A 176 6.27 -6.18 13.55
C GLY A 176 6.57 -6.59 14.99
N VAL A 177 6.56 -7.90 15.29
CA VAL A 177 6.97 -8.43 16.61
C VAL A 177 8.41 -8.04 16.94
N VAL A 178 9.35 -8.28 16.01
CA VAL A 178 10.78 -7.96 16.23
C VAL A 178 10.99 -6.46 16.48
N ALA A 179 10.30 -5.61 15.70
CA ALA A 179 10.39 -4.15 15.86
C ALA A 179 9.78 -3.70 17.20
N ALA A 180 8.63 -4.25 17.56
CA ALA A 180 7.97 -3.93 18.83
C ALA A 180 8.78 -4.38 20.06
N GLU A 181 9.44 -5.54 20.00
CA GLU A 181 10.34 -5.99 21.09
C GLU A 181 11.46 -4.97 21.35
N LYS A 182 12.05 -4.38 20.30
CA LYS A 182 13.07 -3.32 20.45
C LYS A 182 12.51 -2.05 21.08
N LEU A 183 11.31 -1.63 20.70
CA LEU A 183 10.69 -0.39 21.15
C LEU A 183 10.10 -0.48 22.57
N LEU A 184 9.61 -1.66 22.93
CA LEU A 184 8.89 -1.88 24.19
C LEU A 184 9.77 -2.53 25.28
N SER A 185 11.01 -2.94 24.95
CA SER A 185 11.97 -3.42 25.93
C SER A 185 12.52 -2.26 26.78
N GLY A 186 12.53 -2.42 28.08
CA GLY A 186 13.11 -1.42 28.99
C GLY A 186 12.09 -0.45 29.60
N LYS A 187 12.62 0.57 30.30
CA LYS A 187 11.82 1.51 31.11
C LYS A 187 11.30 2.71 30.31
N ASN A 188 12.00 3.08 29.24
CA ASN A 188 11.66 4.26 28.42
C ASN A 188 10.91 3.79 27.17
N ARG A 189 9.59 3.65 27.29
CA ARG A 189 8.70 3.17 26.21
C ARG A 189 7.97 4.34 25.56
N PRO A 190 7.71 4.28 24.24
CA PRO A 190 6.85 5.27 23.60
C PRO A 190 5.43 5.17 24.14
N THR A 191 4.70 6.28 24.16
CA THR A 191 3.27 6.31 24.51
C THR A 191 2.38 5.99 23.31
N ALA A 192 2.91 6.11 22.10
CA ALA A 192 2.21 5.74 20.86
C ALA A 192 3.17 5.10 19.86
N ILE A 193 2.65 4.17 19.04
CA ILE A 193 3.35 3.58 17.90
C ILE A 193 2.45 3.70 16.66
N PHE A 194 3.01 4.31 15.60
CA PHE A 194 2.44 4.21 14.25
C PHE A 194 3.16 3.13 13.48
N THR A 195 2.42 2.29 12.76
CA THR A 195 2.98 1.20 11.95
C THR A 195 2.62 1.38 10.49
N GLY A 196 3.54 1.04 9.59
CA GLY A 196 3.36 1.16 8.16
C GLY A 196 2.28 0.23 7.57
N ASN A 197 1.79 -0.78 8.33
CA ASN A 197 0.60 -1.56 8.00
C ASN A 197 0.00 -2.24 9.23
N ASP A 198 -1.22 -2.82 9.09
CA ASP A 198 -1.96 -3.47 10.18
C ASP A 198 -1.32 -4.80 10.63
N GLU A 199 -0.63 -5.52 9.75
CA GLU A 199 0.09 -6.75 10.10
C GLU A 199 1.19 -6.49 11.13
N MET A 200 1.96 -5.42 10.92
CA MET A 200 2.97 -5.00 11.90
C MET A 200 2.33 -4.48 13.18
N ALA A 201 1.17 -3.81 13.10
CA ALA A 201 0.42 -3.40 14.29
C ALA A 201 0.00 -4.61 15.13
N ALA A 202 -0.49 -5.68 14.50
CA ALA A 202 -0.81 -6.93 15.22
C ALA A 202 0.43 -7.52 15.92
N GLY A 203 1.62 -7.38 15.32
CA GLY A 203 2.88 -7.72 15.97
C GLY A 203 3.14 -6.89 17.25
N VAL A 204 2.85 -5.58 17.20
CA VAL A 204 2.91 -4.69 18.40
C VAL A 204 1.95 -5.19 19.48
N TYR A 205 0.70 -5.52 19.12
CA TYR A 205 -0.29 -6.06 20.06
C TYR A 205 0.22 -7.32 20.78
N LYS A 206 0.81 -8.26 20.03
CA LYS A 206 1.36 -9.49 20.62
C LYS A 206 2.44 -9.18 21.68
N VAL A 207 3.36 -8.26 21.37
CA VAL A 207 4.44 -7.90 22.28
C VAL A 207 3.90 -7.14 23.50
N ALA A 208 2.99 -6.18 23.29
CA ALA A 208 2.34 -5.43 24.37
C ALA A 208 1.61 -6.38 25.34
N MET A 209 0.82 -7.32 24.81
CA MET A 209 0.11 -8.33 25.60
C MET A 209 1.07 -9.18 26.43
N ARG A 210 2.17 -9.67 25.84
CA ARG A 210 3.20 -10.47 26.54
C ARG A 210 3.92 -9.68 27.64
N ALA A 211 4.06 -8.37 27.44
CA ALA A 211 4.72 -7.47 28.40
C ALA A 211 3.76 -6.87 29.44
N GLY A 212 2.46 -7.23 29.40
CA GLY A 212 1.46 -6.66 30.31
C GLY A 212 1.18 -5.17 30.05
N ILE A 213 1.45 -4.68 28.83
CA ILE A 213 1.20 -3.29 28.42
C ILE A 213 -0.21 -3.19 27.88
N ASN A 214 -1.02 -2.35 28.50
CA ASN A 214 -2.41 -2.16 28.09
C ASN A 214 -2.54 -1.22 26.89
N ILE A 215 -3.23 -1.69 25.84
CA ILE A 215 -3.65 -0.88 24.70
C ILE A 215 -5.15 -0.57 24.89
N PRO A 216 -5.57 0.70 24.80
CA PRO A 216 -4.80 1.91 24.48
C PRO A 216 -4.17 2.61 25.69
N ARG A 217 -4.47 2.17 26.91
CA ARG A 217 -4.23 2.92 28.16
C ARG A 217 -2.76 3.32 28.37
N GLN A 218 -1.84 2.40 28.13
CA GLN A 218 -0.39 2.63 28.29
C GLN A 218 0.36 2.77 26.97
N LEU A 219 -0.29 2.37 25.87
CA LEU A 219 0.27 2.41 24.53
C LEU A 219 -0.83 2.58 23.48
N SER A 220 -0.87 3.72 22.83
CA SER A 220 -1.71 3.91 21.63
C SER A 220 -1.04 3.26 20.42
N VAL A 221 -1.83 2.57 19.59
CA VAL A 221 -1.35 1.94 18.36
C VAL A 221 -2.20 2.39 17.18
N VAL A 222 -1.55 2.87 16.12
CA VAL A 222 -2.20 3.27 14.86
C VAL A 222 -1.57 2.48 13.72
N GLY A 223 -2.41 1.87 12.88
CA GLY A 223 -2.03 1.08 11.71
C GLY A 223 -2.19 1.83 10.40
N PHE A 224 -2.00 1.08 9.32
CA PHE A 224 -2.21 1.53 7.95
C PHE A 224 -2.74 0.35 7.13
N ASP A 225 -3.64 0.57 6.20
CA ASP A 225 -4.38 -0.27 5.25
C ASP A 225 -5.87 -0.40 5.59
N ASP A 226 -6.25 -0.34 6.87
CA ASP A 226 -7.60 -0.65 7.38
C ASP A 226 -8.12 -2.00 6.84
N SER A 227 -7.26 -2.99 6.96
CA SER A 227 -7.56 -4.37 6.58
C SER A 227 -8.61 -4.99 7.51
N PRO A 228 -9.23 -6.13 7.15
CA PRO A 228 -10.14 -6.83 8.05
C PRO A 228 -9.54 -7.16 9.42
N LEU A 229 -8.20 -7.23 9.53
CA LEU A 229 -7.50 -7.44 10.78
C LEU A 229 -7.71 -6.28 11.75
N ALA A 230 -7.76 -5.03 11.25
CA ALA A 230 -7.94 -3.85 12.10
C ALA A 230 -9.22 -3.91 12.97
N SER A 231 -10.32 -4.39 12.40
CA SER A 231 -11.58 -4.55 13.13
C SER A 231 -11.68 -5.81 14.00
N ARG A 232 -10.76 -6.77 13.82
CA ARG A 232 -10.74 -8.06 14.54
C ARG A 232 -9.77 -8.10 15.70
N LEU A 233 -8.83 -7.17 15.76
CA LEU A 233 -7.96 -6.99 16.93
C LEU A 233 -8.77 -6.52 18.13
N TRP A 234 -8.29 -6.80 19.33
CA TRP A 234 -8.90 -6.35 20.57
C TRP A 234 -7.87 -5.66 21.48
N PRO A 235 -8.08 -4.34 21.76
CA PRO A 235 -9.10 -3.45 21.21
C PRO A 235 -8.99 -3.28 19.70
N SER A 236 -10.07 -2.83 19.00
CA SER A 236 -10.04 -2.66 17.55
C SER A 236 -9.08 -1.54 17.13
N LEU A 237 -8.34 -1.77 16.05
CA LEU A 237 -7.21 -0.94 15.63
C LEU A 237 -7.67 0.33 14.88
N THR A 238 -7.26 1.50 15.37
CA THR A 238 -7.27 2.76 14.60
C THR A 238 -6.29 2.60 13.43
N SER A 239 -6.75 2.80 12.20
CA SER A 239 -5.93 2.55 11.01
C SER A 239 -6.28 3.48 9.85
N VAL A 240 -5.31 3.81 9.02
CA VAL A 240 -5.50 4.60 7.81
C VAL A 240 -6.06 3.71 6.69
N ARG A 241 -7.28 4.00 6.23
CA ARG A 241 -7.94 3.27 5.14
C ARG A 241 -7.40 3.69 3.78
N ARG A 242 -6.93 2.73 2.99
CA ARG A 242 -6.34 2.96 1.66
C ARG A 242 -7.31 2.85 0.48
N ASN A 243 -8.53 2.41 0.65
CA ASN A 243 -9.47 2.16 -0.46
C ASN A 243 -8.89 1.28 -1.59
N THR A 244 -8.16 0.21 -1.22
CA THR A 244 -7.41 -0.66 -2.17
C THR A 244 -8.29 -1.27 -3.25
N ARG A 245 -9.56 -1.62 -2.91
CA ARG A 245 -10.53 -2.15 -3.88
C ARG A 245 -10.88 -1.11 -4.94
N ASP A 246 -11.12 0.14 -4.56
CA ASP A 246 -11.38 1.23 -5.50
C ASP A 246 -10.17 1.54 -6.37
N THR A 247 -8.96 1.41 -5.80
CA THR A 247 -7.70 1.53 -6.54
C THR A 247 -7.60 0.49 -7.66
N GLY A 248 -7.86 -0.78 -7.34
CA GLY A 248 -7.86 -1.87 -8.33
C GLY A 248 -8.94 -1.69 -9.38
N ARG A 249 -10.15 -1.29 -8.97
CA ARG A 249 -11.25 -1.01 -9.89
C ARG A 249 -10.90 0.10 -10.88
N THR A 250 -10.33 1.18 -10.39
CA THR A 250 -9.93 2.32 -11.22
C THR A 250 -8.83 1.93 -12.21
N ALA A 251 -7.78 1.24 -11.73
CA ALA A 251 -6.68 0.82 -12.59
C ALA A 251 -7.11 -0.14 -13.71
N ALA A 252 -8.02 -1.08 -13.42
CA ALA A 252 -8.57 -1.97 -14.44
C ALA A 252 -9.51 -1.24 -15.42
N ALA A 253 -10.37 -0.33 -14.91
CA ALA A 253 -11.27 0.46 -15.75
C ALA A 253 -10.51 1.29 -16.79
N MET A 254 -9.35 1.84 -16.44
CA MET A 254 -8.48 2.59 -17.36
C MET A 254 -8.04 1.75 -18.57
N LEU A 255 -7.85 0.44 -18.39
CA LEU A 255 -7.37 -0.45 -19.45
C LEU A 255 -8.44 -0.85 -20.45
N ILE A 256 -9.70 -0.92 -20.03
CA ILE A 256 -10.82 -1.36 -20.87
C ILE A 256 -11.55 -0.22 -21.57
N GLN A 257 -11.18 1.05 -21.28
CA GLN A 257 -11.75 2.20 -21.98
C GLN A 257 -11.37 2.18 -23.47
N PRO A 258 -12.25 2.65 -24.37
CA PRO A 258 -11.93 2.80 -25.79
C PRO A 258 -10.66 3.63 -26.02
N GLU A 259 -9.88 3.27 -27.06
CA GLU A 259 -8.70 4.06 -27.43
C GLU A 259 -9.12 5.49 -27.80
N GLY A 260 -8.36 6.47 -27.29
CA GLY A 260 -8.63 7.89 -27.53
C GLY A 260 -9.65 8.54 -26.58
N THR A 261 -10.16 7.80 -25.58
CA THR A 261 -10.97 8.42 -24.53
C THR A 261 -10.11 9.43 -23.75
N PRO A 262 -10.48 10.72 -23.73
CA PRO A 262 -9.70 11.71 -23.00
C PRO A 262 -9.67 11.39 -21.50
N MET A 263 -8.51 11.13 -20.95
CA MET A 263 -8.34 11.04 -19.50
C MET A 263 -7.91 12.41 -18.98
N LEU A 264 -8.81 13.06 -18.27
CA LEU A 264 -8.65 14.45 -17.85
C LEU A 264 -7.65 14.64 -16.70
N ALA A 265 -7.33 13.61 -15.92
CA ALA A 265 -6.34 13.66 -14.84
C ALA A 265 -5.94 12.26 -14.38
N ALA A 266 -4.82 12.13 -13.69
CA ALA A 266 -4.49 10.93 -12.92
C ALA A 266 -5.62 10.65 -11.92
N ALA A 267 -6.05 9.40 -11.85
CA ALA A 267 -7.02 9.01 -10.84
C ALA A 267 -6.38 9.16 -9.45
N SER A 268 -7.06 9.87 -8.57
CA SER A 268 -6.59 10.20 -7.23
C SER A 268 -7.48 9.51 -6.19
N ILE A 269 -6.89 8.57 -5.43
CA ILE A 269 -7.61 7.87 -4.37
C ILE A 269 -6.94 8.20 -3.05
N ARG A 270 -7.60 9.05 -2.25
CA ARG A 270 -7.05 9.53 -0.99
C ARG A 270 -7.37 8.57 0.15
N PRO A 271 -6.38 8.24 0.98
CA PRO A 271 -6.60 7.54 2.22
C PRO A 271 -7.25 8.47 3.26
N HIS A 272 -7.80 7.89 4.33
CA HIS A 272 -8.33 8.61 5.49
C HIS A 272 -8.22 7.76 6.75
N LEU A 273 -8.11 8.40 7.90
CA LEU A 273 -8.01 7.71 9.19
C LEU A 273 -9.38 7.18 9.65
N VAL A 274 -9.40 5.93 10.08
CA VAL A 274 -10.56 5.30 10.73
C VAL A 274 -10.23 5.10 12.20
N ILE A 275 -10.78 5.96 13.06
CA ILE A 275 -10.55 5.94 14.51
C ILE A 275 -11.34 4.79 15.12
N ARG A 276 -10.68 4.03 16.02
CA ARG A 276 -11.24 2.92 16.80
C ARG A 276 -10.69 2.95 18.24
N ASP A 277 -10.61 1.79 18.88
CA ASP A 277 -10.39 1.67 20.32
C ASP A 277 -8.91 1.57 20.74
N SER A 278 -7.96 1.53 19.79
CA SER A 278 -6.53 1.30 20.06
C SER A 278 -5.73 2.54 20.41
N SER A 279 -6.37 3.69 20.49
CA SER A 279 -5.69 4.98 20.72
C SER A 279 -6.52 5.90 21.60
N GLN A 280 -5.86 6.57 22.55
CA GLN A 280 -6.44 7.55 23.48
C GLN A 280 -5.34 8.52 23.93
N PRO A 281 -5.66 9.62 24.64
CA PRO A 281 -4.65 10.48 25.26
C PRO A 281 -3.69 9.70 26.16
N PRO A 282 -2.39 10.08 26.23
CA PRO A 282 -1.42 9.45 27.13
C PRO A 282 -1.80 9.72 28.60
N GLU A 283 -1.52 8.72 29.48
CA GLU A 283 -1.69 8.87 30.93
C GLU A 283 -0.62 9.76 31.56
#